data_f9b49d3fcc2c5439a7d4fcaec538db6f
#
_entry.id   f9b49d3fcc2c5439a7d4fcaec538db6f
#
_cell.length_a   1.000
_cell.length_b   1.000
_cell.length_c   1.000
_cell.angle_alpha   90.00
_cell.angle_beta   90.00
_cell.angle_gamma   90.00
#
_symmetry.space_group_name_H-M   'P 1'
#
loop_
_entity.id
_entity.type
_entity.pdbx_description
1 polymer ?
#
loop_
_entity_poly.entity_id
_entity_poly.type
_entity_poly.pdbx_seq_one_letter_code
_entity_poly.pdbx_strand_id
1 'polypeptide(L)'
;MIPKFIAFQFKKPSGLFGIFSSNLMVKRNQKNYDRLIKDLNLQSQDKILEIGYGPGVGIRMIAGLNSSCTIHGIDFSKLMYKIATKNNKEYIDAGRMKLHYGDFLITSVLDNDYDKVFCLNVIYFWDELKSPFAKVLSLLRKGGTFHIYMADQNTLVKMKAPDSVFNKYSIGEVVEALEAAGFENILHYSEKGLYIKARK
;
A
#
# COMPACT_ATOMS: atom_id res chain seq x y z
N MET A 1 24.42 3.49 -5.14
CA MET A 1 23.51 4.65 -4.99
C MET A 1 22.40 4.50 -6.01
N ILE A 2 21.13 4.61 -5.59
CA ILE A 2 20.01 4.64 -6.53
C ILE A 2 19.98 6.03 -7.17
N PRO A 3 20.14 6.18 -8.51
CA PRO A 3 20.03 7.47 -9.17
C PRO A 3 18.66 8.10 -8.91
N LYS A 4 18.59 9.43 -8.70
CA LYS A 4 17.32 10.15 -8.43
C LYS A 4 16.23 9.83 -9.44
N PHE A 5 16.58 9.78 -10.73
CA PHE A 5 15.63 9.42 -11.79
C PHE A 5 14.98 8.05 -11.57
N ILE A 6 15.77 7.03 -11.19
CA ILE A 6 15.26 5.69 -10.88
C ILE A 6 14.40 5.72 -9.61
N ALA A 7 14.83 6.47 -8.59
CA ALA A 7 14.07 6.65 -7.35
C ALA A 7 12.68 7.26 -7.60
N PHE A 8 12.59 8.26 -8.47
CA PHE A 8 11.30 8.84 -8.87
C PHE A 8 10.41 7.84 -9.60
N GLN A 9 10.96 6.89 -10.37
CA GLN A 9 10.17 5.83 -10.99
C GLN A 9 9.60 4.83 -9.97
N PHE A 10 10.18 4.71 -8.78
CA PHE A 10 9.57 3.94 -7.70
C PHE A 10 8.42 4.70 -7.03
N LYS A 11 8.54 6.02 -6.90
CA LYS A 11 7.46 6.87 -6.37
C LYS A 11 6.33 7.01 -7.38
N LYS A 12 6.63 7.42 -8.62
CA LYS A 12 5.64 7.68 -9.68
C LYS A 12 6.08 7.09 -11.02
N PRO A 13 5.84 5.78 -11.25
CA PRO A 13 6.20 5.14 -12.51
C PRO A 13 5.57 5.84 -13.71
N SER A 14 6.35 6.10 -14.77
CA SER A 14 5.91 6.74 -16.01
C SER A 14 6.69 6.24 -17.22
N GLY A 15 6.06 6.29 -18.41
CA GLY A 15 6.68 5.85 -19.67
C GLY A 15 7.10 4.38 -19.69
N LEU A 16 7.88 3.98 -20.67
CA LEU A 16 8.38 2.59 -20.83
C LEU A 16 9.26 2.15 -19.67
N PHE A 17 10.05 3.06 -19.12
CA PHE A 17 10.89 2.78 -17.95
C PHE A 17 10.06 2.48 -16.70
N GLY A 18 8.90 3.13 -16.54
CA GLY A 18 7.95 2.83 -15.48
C GLY A 18 7.37 1.42 -15.57
N ILE A 19 7.12 0.91 -16.77
CA ILE A 19 6.66 -0.47 -16.99
C ILE A 19 7.74 -1.47 -16.56
N PHE A 20 8.99 -1.24 -17.00
CA PHE A 20 10.10 -2.12 -16.65
C PHE A 20 10.36 -2.13 -15.14
N SER A 21 10.41 -0.95 -14.51
CA SER A 21 10.64 -0.83 -13.05
C SER A 21 9.51 -1.48 -12.25
N SER A 22 8.25 -1.34 -12.67
CA SER A 22 7.12 -1.96 -11.98
C SER A 22 7.18 -3.49 -12.02
N ASN A 23 7.53 -4.09 -13.16
CA ASN A 23 7.70 -5.55 -13.29
C ASN A 23 8.82 -6.10 -12.39
N LEU A 24 9.93 -5.35 -12.28
CA LEU A 24 11.03 -5.71 -11.39
C LEU A 24 10.59 -5.62 -9.91
N MET A 25 9.85 -4.58 -9.56
CA MET A 25 9.31 -4.40 -8.19
C MET A 25 8.33 -5.51 -7.83
N VAL A 26 7.46 -5.93 -8.74
CA VAL A 26 6.53 -7.04 -8.52
C VAL A 26 7.27 -8.31 -8.12
N LYS A 27 8.28 -8.72 -8.90
CA LYS A 27 9.08 -9.93 -8.61
C LYS A 27 9.77 -9.84 -7.24
N ARG A 28 10.30 -8.68 -6.89
CA ARG A 28 10.97 -8.45 -5.61
C ARG A 28 10.02 -8.45 -4.42
N ASN A 29 8.80 -7.97 -4.62
CA ASN A 29 7.80 -7.80 -3.58
C ASN A 29 6.86 -9.00 -3.42
N GLN A 30 6.95 -10.03 -4.27
CA GLN A 30 6.04 -11.18 -4.22
C GLN A 30 5.93 -11.78 -2.82
N LYS A 31 7.07 -12.11 -2.19
CA LYS A 31 7.10 -12.69 -0.83
C LYS A 31 6.53 -11.75 0.23
N ASN A 32 6.70 -10.44 0.03
CA ASN A 32 6.17 -9.43 0.94
C ASN A 32 4.64 -9.33 0.82
N TYR A 33 4.10 -9.44 -0.41
CA TYR A 33 2.66 -9.57 -0.63
C TYR A 33 2.11 -10.86 -0.02
N ASP A 34 2.74 -12.01 -0.27
CA ASP A 34 2.31 -13.30 0.30
C ASP A 34 2.17 -13.21 1.82
N ARG A 35 3.16 -12.59 2.48
CA ARG A 35 3.17 -12.43 3.92
C ARG A 35 2.13 -11.43 4.40
N LEU A 36 2.08 -10.24 3.80
CA LEU A 36 1.12 -9.20 4.15
C LEU A 36 -0.31 -9.70 3.99
N ILE A 37 -0.63 -10.39 2.89
CA ILE A 37 -1.96 -10.93 2.64
C ILE A 37 -2.33 -12.02 3.66
N LYS A 38 -1.37 -12.85 4.08
CA LYS A 38 -1.58 -13.79 5.17
C LYS A 38 -1.94 -13.07 6.47
N ASP A 39 -1.22 -11.98 6.78
CA ASP A 39 -1.45 -11.20 8.00
C ASP A 39 -2.76 -10.39 7.97
N LEU A 40 -3.30 -10.12 6.77
CA LEU A 40 -4.65 -9.53 6.65
C LEU A 40 -5.72 -10.41 7.28
N ASN A 41 -5.52 -11.73 7.35
CA ASN A 41 -6.49 -12.67 7.90
C ASN A 41 -7.90 -12.44 7.32
N LEU A 42 -8.00 -12.58 5.98
CA LEU A 42 -9.19 -12.26 5.20
C LEU A 42 -10.42 -13.04 5.70
N GLN A 43 -11.50 -12.33 5.91
CA GLN A 43 -12.80 -12.89 6.24
C GLN A 43 -13.74 -12.81 5.03
N SER A 44 -14.83 -13.58 5.09
CA SER A 44 -15.91 -13.49 4.09
C SER A 44 -16.49 -12.07 4.08
N GLN A 45 -16.70 -11.52 2.88
CA GLN A 45 -17.30 -10.20 2.65
C GLN A 45 -16.46 -9.00 3.15
N ASP A 46 -15.19 -9.20 3.51
CA ASP A 46 -14.32 -8.06 3.84
C ASP A 46 -14.32 -7.03 2.71
N LYS A 47 -14.45 -5.76 3.09
CA LYS A 47 -14.22 -4.60 2.21
C LYS A 47 -12.81 -4.09 2.44
N ILE A 48 -11.99 -4.15 1.41
CA ILE A 48 -10.54 -3.98 1.50
C ILE A 48 -10.09 -2.82 0.63
N LEU A 49 -9.15 -2.01 1.12
CA LEU A 49 -8.51 -0.94 0.35
C LEU A 49 -6.99 -1.15 0.30
N GLU A 50 -6.40 -1.17 -0.91
CA GLU A 50 -4.97 -1.01 -1.11
C GLU A 50 -4.63 0.44 -1.48
N ILE A 51 -3.72 1.05 -0.72
CA ILE A 51 -3.16 2.37 -1.04
C ILE A 51 -1.84 2.17 -1.78
N GLY A 52 -1.72 2.72 -3.00
CA GLY A 52 -0.55 2.54 -3.85
C GLY A 52 -0.48 1.15 -4.48
N TYR A 53 -1.56 0.71 -5.12
CA TYR A 53 -1.68 -0.66 -5.68
C TYR A 53 -0.69 -0.96 -6.82
N GLY A 54 0.00 0.04 -7.37
CA GLY A 54 0.94 -0.15 -8.48
C GLY A 54 0.30 -0.87 -9.69
N PRO A 55 0.92 -1.94 -10.24
CA PRO A 55 0.34 -2.70 -11.36
C PRO A 55 -0.82 -3.63 -10.95
N GLY A 56 -1.31 -3.56 -9.71
CA GLY A 56 -2.50 -4.24 -9.21
C GLY A 56 -2.28 -5.70 -8.80
N VAL A 57 -1.06 -6.07 -8.41
CA VAL A 57 -0.74 -7.47 -8.05
C VAL A 57 -1.32 -7.85 -6.70
N GLY A 58 -1.19 -6.99 -5.66
CA GLY A 58 -1.72 -7.28 -4.32
C GLY A 58 -3.23 -7.49 -4.32
N ILE A 59 -3.97 -6.55 -4.91
CA ILE A 59 -5.43 -6.66 -5.06
C ILE A 59 -5.86 -7.86 -5.88
N ARG A 60 -5.08 -8.24 -6.92
CA ARG A 60 -5.35 -9.45 -7.73
C ARG A 60 -5.19 -10.73 -6.90
N MET A 61 -4.15 -10.81 -6.09
CA MET A 61 -3.92 -11.95 -5.20
C MET A 61 -5.07 -12.12 -4.21
N ILE A 62 -5.54 -11.03 -3.59
CA ILE A 62 -6.69 -11.04 -2.68
C ILE A 62 -7.96 -11.50 -3.40
N ALA A 63 -8.22 -10.97 -4.60
CA ALA A 63 -9.38 -11.33 -5.40
C ALA A 63 -9.40 -12.82 -5.77
N GLY A 64 -8.23 -13.42 -6.01
CA GLY A 64 -8.08 -14.86 -6.31
C GLY A 64 -8.22 -15.75 -5.08
N LEU A 65 -7.87 -15.25 -3.88
CA LEU A 65 -7.95 -16.05 -2.65
C LEU A 65 -9.36 -16.08 -2.03
N ASN A 66 -10.12 -15.00 -2.15
CA ASN A 66 -11.46 -14.90 -1.56
C ASN A 66 -12.45 -14.26 -2.52
N SER A 67 -13.39 -15.05 -2.99
CA SER A 67 -14.38 -14.63 -4.00
C SER A 67 -15.45 -13.69 -3.45
N SER A 68 -15.63 -13.59 -2.15
CA SER A 68 -16.67 -12.77 -1.51
C SER A 68 -16.19 -11.38 -1.08
N CYS A 69 -14.88 -11.10 -1.10
CA CYS A 69 -14.37 -9.78 -0.74
C CYS A 69 -14.66 -8.74 -1.82
N THR A 70 -14.91 -7.50 -1.39
CA THR A 70 -14.94 -6.30 -2.24
C THR A 70 -13.63 -5.55 -2.09
N ILE A 71 -12.96 -5.27 -3.21
CA ILE A 71 -11.60 -4.74 -3.21
C ILE A 71 -11.58 -3.38 -3.89
N HIS A 72 -11.08 -2.38 -3.18
CA HIS A 72 -10.81 -1.06 -3.74
C HIS A 72 -9.31 -0.82 -3.76
N GLY A 73 -8.88 0.01 -4.69
CA GLY A 73 -7.49 0.46 -4.75
C GLY A 73 -7.40 1.92 -5.18
N ILE A 74 -6.38 2.62 -4.70
CA ILE A 74 -6.04 3.97 -5.14
C ILE A 74 -4.56 4.07 -5.46
N ASP A 75 -4.23 4.66 -6.60
CA ASP A 75 -2.85 4.94 -7.02
C ASP A 75 -2.80 6.27 -7.79
N PHE A 76 -1.76 7.07 -7.54
CA PHE A 76 -1.61 8.38 -8.17
C PHE A 76 -0.85 8.35 -9.51
N SER A 77 -0.38 7.17 -9.96
CA SER A 77 0.22 6.98 -11.26
C SER A 77 -0.82 6.58 -12.31
N LYS A 78 -1.05 7.46 -13.29
CA LYS A 78 -1.93 7.16 -14.43
C LYS A 78 -1.50 5.90 -15.21
N LEU A 79 -0.18 5.63 -15.26
CA LEU A 79 0.35 4.43 -15.90
C LEU A 79 -0.06 3.18 -15.11
N MET A 80 0.10 3.20 -13.80
CA MET A 80 -0.27 2.07 -12.93
C MET A 80 -1.77 1.82 -12.97
N TYR A 81 -2.58 2.86 -12.94
CA TYR A 81 -4.03 2.74 -13.12
C TYR A 81 -4.40 1.99 -14.41
N LYS A 82 -3.79 2.37 -15.56
CA LYS A 82 -4.06 1.69 -16.85
C LYS A 82 -3.63 0.22 -16.82
N ILE A 83 -2.44 -0.07 -16.27
CA ILE A 83 -1.91 -1.43 -16.19
C ILE A 83 -2.78 -2.28 -15.25
N ALA A 84 -3.07 -1.78 -14.06
CA ALA A 84 -3.87 -2.50 -13.07
C ALA A 84 -5.29 -2.77 -13.56
N THR A 85 -5.94 -1.79 -14.22
CA THR A 85 -7.27 -1.97 -14.83
C THR A 85 -7.26 -3.08 -15.88
N LYS A 86 -6.24 -3.12 -16.74
CA LYS A 86 -6.09 -4.20 -17.74
C LYS A 86 -5.86 -5.55 -17.06
N ASN A 87 -4.96 -5.61 -16.09
CA ASN A 87 -4.58 -6.86 -15.42
C ASN A 87 -5.71 -7.45 -14.56
N ASN A 88 -6.65 -6.64 -14.11
CA ASN A 88 -7.71 -7.03 -13.18
C ASN A 88 -9.12 -6.89 -13.80
N LYS A 89 -9.19 -6.82 -15.14
CA LYS A 89 -10.46 -6.59 -15.86
C LYS A 89 -11.56 -7.57 -15.44
N GLU A 90 -11.25 -8.85 -15.27
CA GLU A 90 -12.18 -9.88 -14.85
C GLU A 90 -12.87 -9.57 -13.51
N TYR A 91 -12.13 -9.07 -12.53
CA TYR A 91 -12.67 -8.73 -11.21
C TYR A 91 -13.42 -7.40 -11.20
N ILE A 92 -13.02 -6.47 -12.06
CA ILE A 92 -13.70 -5.18 -12.26
C ILE A 92 -15.05 -5.41 -12.94
N ASP A 93 -15.08 -6.19 -14.02
CA ASP A 93 -16.31 -6.51 -14.76
C ASP A 93 -17.30 -7.31 -13.88
N ALA A 94 -16.80 -8.14 -12.98
CA ALA A 94 -17.60 -8.86 -11.99
C ALA A 94 -18.11 -7.98 -10.84
N GLY A 95 -17.79 -6.67 -10.82
CA GLY A 95 -18.19 -5.74 -9.75
C GLY A 95 -17.48 -5.94 -8.41
N ARG A 96 -16.44 -6.79 -8.37
CA ARG A 96 -15.70 -7.14 -7.14
C ARG A 96 -14.50 -6.25 -6.86
N MET A 97 -14.06 -5.49 -7.86
CA MET A 97 -12.90 -4.62 -7.75
C MET A 97 -13.19 -3.24 -8.32
N LYS A 98 -12.81 -2.19 -7.58
CA LYS A 98 -12.92 -0.80 -8.00
C LYS A 98 -11.57 -0.11 -7.84
N LEU A 99 -11.01 0.38 -8.95
CA LEU A 99 -9.74 1.08 -8.97
C LEU A 99 -9.94 2.57 -9.18
N HIS A 100 -9.22 3.37 -8.38
CA HIS A 100 -9.23 4.82 -8.47
C HIS A 100 -7.84 5.31 -8.90
N TYR A 101 -7.84 6.30 -9.78
CA TYR A 101 -6.67 7.10 -10.12
C TYR A 101 -6.74 8.41 -9.34
N GLY A 102 -5.76 8.71 -8.52
CA GLY A 102 -5.70 9.94 -7.74
C GLY A 102 -4.74 9.86 -6.57
N ASP A 103 -4.48 11.00 -5.96
CA ASP A 103 -3.69 11.07 -4.75
C ASP A 103 -4.57 10.69 -3.55
N PHE A 104 -4.09 9.72 -2.78
CA PHE A 104 -4.77 9.27 -1.57
C PHE A 104 -5.05 10.40 -0.59
N LEU A 105 -4.11 11.35 -0.43
CA LEU A 105 -4.22 12.40 0.59
C LEU A 105 -5.36 13.39 0.33
N ILE A 106 -5.63 13.69 -0.94
CA ILE A 106 -6.60 14.72 -1.35
C ILE A 106 -7.90 14.16 -1.93
N THR A 107 -7.94 12.85 -2.24
CA THR A 107 -9.13 12.25 -2.87
C THR A 107 -10.33 12.19 -1.92
N SER A 108 -11.52 12.39 -2.46
CA SER A 108 -12.82 12.19 -1.78
C SER A 108 -13.63 11.02 -2.36
N VAL A 109 -13.06 10.28 -3.34
CA VAL A 109 -13.80 9.23 -4.07
C VAL A 109 -13.81 7.87 -3.39
N LEU A 110 -13.12 7.73 -2.24
CA LEU A 110 -13.09 6.49 -1.48
C LEU A 110 -14.33 6.37 -0.59
N ASP A 111 -14.83 5.15 -0.50
CA ASP A 111 -15.88 4.82 0.45
C ASP A 111 -15.34 4.84 1.89
N ASN A 112 -16.25 4.70 2.85
CA ASN A 112 -15.92 4.46 4.27
C ASN A 112 -16.19 2.99 4.61
N ASP A 113 -15.96 2.65 5.88
CA ASP A 113 -16.29 1.34 6.49
C ASP A 113 -15.49 0.17 5.91
N TYR A 114 -14.21 0.41 5.58
CA TYR A 114 -13.31 -0.68 5.22
C TYR A 114 -13.01 -1.57 6.44
N ASP A 115 -13.06 -2.87 6.23
CA ASP A 115 -12.61 -3.86 7.21
C ASP A 115 -11.09 -3.83 7.34
N LYS A 116 -10.41 -3.68 6.20
CA LYS A 116 -8.96 -3.70 6.10
C LYS A 116 -8.47 -2.65 5.12
N VAL A 117 -7.49 -1.90 5.55
CA VAL A 117 -6.69 -1.03 4.67
C VAL A 117 -5.27 -1.53 4.71
N PHE A 118 -4.58 -1.55 3.58
CA PHE A 118 -3.17 -1.88 3.56
C PHE A 118 -2.39 -1.08 2.52
N CYS A 119 -1.08 -1.02 2.73
CA CYS A 119 -0.14 -0.49 1.76
C CYS A 119 1.18 -1.24 1.81
N LEU A 120 1.84 -1.36 0.65
CA LEU A 120 3.12 -2.02 0.53
C LEU A 120 4.12 -1.08 -0.15
N ASN A 121 5.15 -0.68 0.60
CA ASN A 121 6.21 0.22 0.13
C ASN A 121 5.70 1.61 -0.30
N VAL A 122 4.80 2.21 0.47
CA VAL A 122 4.17 3.50 0.15
C VAL A 122 4.54 4.59 1.15
N ILE A 123 4.51 4.31 2.46
CA ILE A 123 4.52 5.36 3.50
C ILE A 123 5.77 6.24 3.46
N TYR A 124 6.90 5.75 3.01
CA TYR A 124 8.12 6.55 2.87
C TYR A 124 8.08 7.57 1.71
N PHE A 125 7.02 7.59 0.92
CA PHE A 125 6.75 8.63 -0.07
C PHE A 125 5.87 9.77 0.45
N TRP A 126 5.31 9.64 1.64
CA TRP A 126 4.58 10.70 2.31
C TRP A 126 5.56 11.59 3.08
N ASP A 127 5.37 12.89 3.01
CA ASP A 127 6.27 13.86 3.63
C ASP A 127 6.09 13.91 5.16
N GLU A 128 4.91 13.47 5.64
CA GLU A 128 4.59 13.28 7.06
C GLU A 128 3.59 12.12 7.19
N LEU A 129 3.41 11.58 8.40
CA LEU A 129 2.58 10.39 8.62
C LEU A 129 1.22 10.68 9.27
N LYS A 130 1.09 11.81 9.97
CA LYS A 130 -0.08 12.13 10.79
C LYS A 130 -1.36 12.21 9.96
N SER A 131 -1.37 13.05 8.91
CA SER A 131 -2.57 13.24 8.07
C SER A 131 -2.95 11.99 7.27
N PRO A 132 -1.99 11.27 6.63
CA PRO A 132 -2.29 9.99 6.00
C PRO A 132 -2.91 8.97 6.96
N PHE A 133 -2.35 8.82 8.16
CA PHE A 133 -2.84 7.84 9.12
C PHE A 133 -4.20 8.23 9.70
N ALA A 134 -4.43 9.51 9.98
CA ALA A 134 -5.75 10.00 10.38
C ALA A 134 -6.79 9.74 9.28
N LYS A 135 -6.43 9.93 8.01
CA LYS A 135 -7.30 9.59 6.89
C LYS A 135 -7.59 8.09 6.82
N VAL A 136 -6.59 7.23 6.95
CA VAL A 136 -6.80 5.77 7.01
C VAL A 136 -7.74 5.42 8.16
N LEU A 137 -7.53 5.98 9.34
CA LEU A 137 -8.39 5.75 10.50
C LEU A 137 -9.84 6.15 10.20
N SER A 138 -10.07 7.28 9.53
CA SER A 138 -11.42 7.74 9.18
C SER A 138 -12.15 6.78 8.22
N LEU A 139 -11.41 6.15 7.30
CA LEU A 139 -11.96 5.21 6.30
C LEU A 139 -12.25 3.82 6.87
N LEU A 140 -11.58 3.42 7.95
CA LEU A 140 -11.82 2.13 8.60
C LEU A 140 -13.12 2.13 9.39
N ARG A 141 -13.86 1.00 9.39
CA ARG A 141 -14.92 0.76 10.35
C ARG A 141 -14.36 0.56 11.77
N LYS A 142 -15.19 0.65 12.79
CA LYS A 142 -14.81 0.28 14.16
C LYS A 142 -14.30 -1.16 14.20
N GLY A 143 -13.11 -1.36 14.77
CA GLY A 143 -12.43 -2.65 14.83
C GLY A 143 -11.75 -3.07 13.54
N GLY A 144 -11.79 -2.26 12.49
CA GLY A 144 -11.03 -2.46 11.26
C GLY A 144 -9.52 -2.33 11.48
N THR A 145 -8.71 -2.81 10.53
CA THR A 145 -7.25 -2.87 10.68
C THR A 145 -6.50 -2.23 9.53
N PHE A 146 -5.42 -1.54 9.87
CA PHE A 146 -4.45 -1.02 8.91
C PHE A 146 -3.20 -1.87 8.93
N HIS A 147 -2.74 -2.30 7.75
CA HIS A 147 -1.55 -3.12 7.58
C HIS A 147 -0.54 -2.41 6.70
N ILE A 148 0.70 -2.33 7.16
CA ILE A 148 1.80 -1.68 6.45
C ILE A 148 2.92 -2.69 6.24
N TYR A 149 3.44 -2.77 5.02
CA TYR A 149 4.76 -3.28 4.77
C TYR A 149 5.65 -2.17 4.20
N MET A 150 6.87 -2.07 4.72
CA MET A 150 7.88 -1.16 4.21
C MET A 150 9.29 -1.74 4.31
N ALA A 151 10.17 -1.37 3.38
CA ALA A 151 11.59 -1.58 3.59
C ALA A 151 12.03 -0.80 4.83
N ASP A 152 12.76 -1.45 5.74
CA ASP A 152 13.25 -0.79 6.94
C ASP A 152 14.30 0.28 6.64
N GLN A 153 14.51 1.19 7.60
CA GLN A 153 15.45 2.30 7.49
C GLN A 153 16.86 1.84 7.09
N ASN A 154 17.35 0.76 7.71
CA ASN A 154 18.69 0.23 7.44
C ASN A 154 18.79 -0.28 5.99
N THR A 155 17.76 -0.90 5.46
CA THR A 155 17.69 -1.33 4.06
C THR A 155 17.75 -0.14 3.12
N LEU A 156 16.97 0.93 3.37
CA LEU A 156 17.00 2.15 2.56
C LEU A 156 18.36 2.86 2.61
N VAL A 157 19.00 2.89 3.77
CA VAL A 157 20.36 3.42 3.94
C VAL A 157 21.39 2.58 3.15
N LYS A 158 21.38 1.25 3.28
CA LYS A 158 22.27 0.35 2.53
C LYS A 158 22.08 0.47 1.03
N MET A 159 20.85 0.66 0.56
CA MET A 159 20.53 0.90 -0.85
C MET A 159 20.95 2.30 -1.32
N LYS A 160 21.41 3.16 -0.42
CA LYS A 160 21.70 4.58 -0.68
C LYS A 160 20.51 5.26 -1.37
N ALA A 161 19.31 5.00 -0.84
CA ALA A 161 18.08 5.62 -1.32
C ALA A 161 18.15 7.15 -1.08
N PRO A 162 17.85 7.99 -2.08
CA PRO A 162 17.97 9.44 -1.95
C PRO A 162 16.88 10.01 -1.02
N ASP A 163 17.26 10.84 -0.04
CA ASP A 163 16.36 11.49 0.92
C ASP A 163 15.33 12.42 0.26
N SER A 164 15.66 12.92 -0.93
CA SER A 164 14.72 13.73 -1.73
C SER A 164 13.52 12.95 -2.28
N VAL A 165 13.47 11.62 -2.11
CA VAL A 165 12.40 10.74 -2.63
C VAL A 165 11.88 9.81 -1.54
N PHE A 166 12.75 9.33 -0.64
CA PHE A 166 12.40 8.36 0.40
C PHE A 166 12.60 8.96 1.78
N ASN A 167 11.52 9.12 2.52
CA ASN A 167 11.58 9.40 3.95
C ASN A 167 11.95 8.11 4.69
N LYS A 168 13.06 8.14 5.43
CA LYS A 168 13.61 6.95 6.11
C LYS A 168 13.07 6.85 7.54
N TYR A 169 11.76 6.69 7.65
CA TYR A 169 11.10 6.55 8.94
C TYR A 169 11.64 5.34 9.71
N SER A 170 11.96 5.55 10.99
CA SER A 170 12.20 4.49 11.95
C SER A 170 10.88 3.84 12.37
N ILE A 171 10.95 2.64 12.96
CA ILE A 171 9.76 1.99 13.51
C ILE A 171 9.11 2.83 14.61
N GLY A 172 9.91 3.48 15.46
CA GLY A 172 9.41 4.36 16.52
C GLY A 172 8.55 5.48 15.97
N GLU A 173 9.06 6.23 14.96
CA GLU A 173 8.30 7.31 14.32
C GLU A 173 6.99 6.82 13.70
N VAL A 174 6.97 5.63 13.11
CA VAL A 174 5.74 5.06 12.52
C VAL A 174 4.75 4.68 13.62
N VAL A 175 5.20 4.06 14.70
CA VAL A 175 4.34 3.67 15.84
C VAL A 175 3.77 4.91 16.52
N GLU A 176 4.59 5.90 16.86
CA GLU A 176 4.16 7.17 17.45
C GLU A 176 3.13 7.90 16.57
N ALA A 177 3.32 7.90 15.25
CA ALA A 177 2.37 8.52 14.34
C ALA A 177 1.03 7.76 14.26
N LEU A 178 1.04 6.41 14.36
CA LEU A 178 -0.17 5.59 14.43
C LEU A 178 -0.93 5.86 15.74
N GLU A 179 -0.24 5.88 16.88
CA GLU A 179 -0.84 6.20 18.18
C GLU A 179 -1.43 7.62 18.20
N ALA A 180 -0.68 8.59 17.69
CA ALA A 180 -1.14 9.98 17.58
C ALA A 180 -2.34 10.15 16.64
N ALA A 181 -2.51 9.26 15.65
CA ALA A 181 -3.69 9.24 14.79
C ALA A 181 -4.91 8.55 15.44
N GLY A 182 -4.74 7.84 16.58
CA GLY A 182 -5.79 7.16 17.31
C GLY A 182 -5.90 5.66 17.03
N PHE A 183 -4.87 5.04 16.45
CA PHE A 183 -4.79 3.58 16.33
C PHE A 183 -4.39 2.94 17.65
N GLU A 184 -4.93 1.74 17.89
CA GLU A 184 -4.65 0.92 19.06
C GLU A 184 -4.08 -0.45 18.64
N ASN A 185 -3.61 -1.24 19.64
CA ASN A 185 -3.13 -2.61 19.44
C ASN A 185 -2.12 -2.72 18.29
N ILE A 186 -1.11 -1.84 18.30
CA ILE A 186 -0.09 -1.79 17.27
C ILE A 186 0.90 -2.93 17.48
N LEU A 187 0.95 -3.84 16.51
CA LEU A 187 1.87 -4.97 16.47
C LEU A 187 2.84 -4.78 15.30
N HIS A 188 4.10 -5.11 15.51
CA HIS A 188 5.10 -5.04 14.45
C HIS A 188 6.14 -6.16 14.58
N TYR A 189 6.72 -6.55 13.46
CA TYR A 189 7.86 -7.47 13.40
C TYR A 189 8.69 -7.19 12.15
N SER A 190 9.96 -7.63 12.18
CA SER A 190 10.90 -7.47 11.06
C SER A 190 11.25 -8.82 10.46
N GLU A 191 10.99 -9.00 9.17
CA GLU A 191 11.41 -10.14 8.37
C GLU A 191 11.70 -9.66 6.94
N LYS A 192 12.98 -9.33 6.66
CA LYS A 192 13.42 -8.72 5.38
C LYS A 192 12.66 -7.43 5.00
N GLY A 193 12.20 -6.71 6.01
CA GLY A 193 11.39 -5.51 5.95
C GLY A 193 10.57 -5.40 7.23
N LEU A 194 9.79 -4.37 7.34
CA LEU A 194 8.98 -4.07 8.51
C LEU A 194 7.51 -4.27 8.19
N TYR A 195 6.86 -5.12 8.97
CA TYR A 195 5.42 -5.35 8.95
C TYR A 195 4.80 -4.72 10.19
N ILE A 196 3.71 -3.98 10.00
CA ILE A 196 3.00 -3.30 11.08
C ILE A 196 1.50 -3.56 10.88
N LYS A 197 0.81 -3.85 11.96
CA LYS A 197 -0.64 -3.96 12.04
C LYS A 197 -1.14 -3.06 13.15
N ALA A 198 -2.13 -2.22 12.86
CA ALA A 198 -2.77 -1.34 13.82
C ALA A 198 -4.30 -1.47 13.71
N ARG A 199 -5.04 -1.25 14.80
CA ARG A 199 -6.49 -1.39 14.87
C ARG A 199 -7.15 -0.04 15.17
N LYS A 200 -8.30 0.22 14.51
CA LYS A 200 -9.22 1.32 14.88
C LYS A 200 -10.11 0.92 16.04
#